data_5c9a5b3dead8b0a212fb540b4802798d
#
_entry.id   5c9a5b3dead8b0a212fb540b4802798d
#
_cell.length_a   1.000
_cell.length_b   1.000
_cell.length_c   1.000
_cell.angle_alpha   90.00
_cell.angle_beta   90.00
_cell.angle_gamma   90.00
#
_symmetry.space_group_name_H-M   'P 1'
#
loop_
_entity.id
_entity.type
_entity.pdbx_description
1 polymer ?
#
loop_
_entity_poly.entity_id
_entity_poly.type
_entity_poly.pdbx_seq_one_letter_code
_entity_poly.pdbx_strand_id
1 'polypeptide(L)'
;GQIIAVDLLNSKLKMAENLGATHTINAKDNNPAEVIQDLTHGGVEVAIESVGNARVLAQAYESTMRGGTTVAIGLPHPDHQFSIPAVTLSAMEKTVKGSYQGSCTPTRDIPRFIDMFHSGQLPVDQLLTDTIKLEEINEGFDRLHKGEAARQVILF
;
A
#
# COMPACT_ATOMS: atom_id res chain seq x y z
N GLY A 1 5.08 1.96 17.12
CA GLY A 1 3.75 1.55 16.70
C GLY A 1 3.80 0.29 15.84
N GLN A 2 2.67 -0.30 15.57
CA GLN A 2 2.56 -1.46 14.68
C GLN A 2 2.44 -1.01 13.22
N ILE A 3 3.12 -1.70 12.31
CA ILE A 3 3.01 -1.54 10.86
C ILE A 3 2.64 -2.91 10.29
N ILE A 4 1.44 -3.02 9.74
CA ILE A 4 0.92 -4.28 9.19
C ILE A 4 0.92 -4.18 7.67
N ALA A 5 1.68 -5.03 7.00
CA ALA A 5 1.71 -5.12 5.54
C ALA A 5 0.82 -6.28 5.06
N VAL A 6 0.02 -6.00 4.05
CA VAL A 6 -0.89 -6.97 3.44
C VAL A 6 -0.56 -7.10 1.96
N ASP A 7 -0.30 -8.29 1.48
CA ASP A 7 -0.05 -8.57 0.06
C ASP A 7 -0.47 -10.00 -0.29
N LEU A 8 -0.56 -10.31 -1.58
CA LEU A 8 -0.82 -11.66 -2.10
C LEU A 8 0.46 -12.50 -2.24
N LEU A 9 1.63 -11.86 -2.28
CA LEU A 9 2.92 -12.50 -2.58
C LEU A 9 3.84 -12.49 -1.36
N ASN A 10 4.26 -13.68 -0.93
CA ASN A 10 5.17 -13.84 0.21
C ASN A 10 6.51 -13.08 -0.01
N SER A 11 6.98 -12.96 -1.25
CA SER A 11 8.17 -12.19 -1.58
C SER A 11 8.01 -10.70 -1.26
N LYS A 12 6.81 -10.12 -1.51
CA LYS A 12 6.49 -8.73 -1.17
C LYS A 12 6.33 -8.53 0.33
N LEU A 13 5.72 -9.51 1.01
CA LEU A 13 5.62 -9.51 2.47
C LEU A 13 7.00 -9.54 3.12
N LYS A 14 7.91 -10.37 2.59
CA LYS A 14 9.30 -10.41 3.08
C LYS A 14 10.04 -9.09 2.85
N MET A 15 9.83 -8.44 1.71
CA MET A 15 10.37 -7.10 1.44
C MET A 15 9.80 -6.07 2.44
N ALA A 16 8.50 -6.12 2.73
CA ALA A 16 7.87 -5.23 3.70
C ALA A 16 8.46 -5.41 5.12
N GLU A 17 8.72 -6.64 5.55
CA GLU A 17 9.42 -6.91 6.83
C GLU A 17 10.81 -6.28 6.86
N ASN A 18 11.59 -6.43 5.78
CA ASN A 18 12.92 -5.84 5.68
C ASN A 18 12.88 -4.29 5.72
N LEU A 19 11.77 -3.70 5.28
CA LEU A 19 11.54 -2.25 5.30
C LEU A 19 10.87 -1.76 6.59
N GLY A 20 10.62 -2.64 7.56
CA GLY A 20 10.14 -2.26 8.89
C GLY A 20 8.68 -2.61 9.19
N ALA A 21 8.00 -3.40 8.35
CA ALA A 21 6.71 -3.94 8.73
C ALA A 21 6.87 -4.86 9.97
N THR A 22 6.04 -4.64 10.97
CA THR A 22 6.07 -5.42 12.22
C THR A 22 5.28 -6.71 12.11
N HIS A 23 4.31 -6.74 11.19
CA HIS A 23 3.44 -7.90 10.92
C HIS A 23 3.17 -7.97 9.43
N THR A 24 2.99 -9.18 8.92
CA THR A 24 2.64 -9.42 7.53
C THR A 24 1.45 -10.37 7.43
N ILE A 25 0.55 -10.13 6.47
CA ILE A 25 -0.64 -10.94 6.24
C ILE A 25 -0.71 -11.30 4.75
N ASN A 26 -0.71 -12.60 4.45
CA ASN A 26 -0.99 -13.06 3.10
C ASN A 26 -2.51 -13.11 2.87
N ALA A 27 -3.00 -12.23 1.99
CA ALA A 27 -4.43 -12.12 1.69
C ALA A 27 -4.98 -13.23 0.79
N LYS A 28 -4.15 -14.17 0.30
CA LYS A 28 -4.62 -15.40 -0.35
C LYS A 28 -5.17 -16.40 0.64
N ASP A 29 -4.58 -16.45 1.82
CA ASP A 29 -4.84 -17.50 2.81
C ASP A 29 -5.78 -17.02 3.92
N ASN A 30 -5.97 -15.69 4.05
CA ASN A 30 -6.70 -15.09 5.16
C ASN A 30 -7.61 -13.96 4.69
N ASN A 31 -8.62 -13.64 5.48
CA ASN A 31 -9.33 -12.37 5.38
C ASN A 31 -8.52 -11.29 6.14
N PRO A 32 -7.88 -10.33 5.45
CA PRO A 32 -7.01 -9.37 6.14
C PRO A 32 -7.73 -8.53 7.19
N ALA A 33 -9.00 -8.16 6.95
CA ALA A 33 -9.74 -7.33 7.89
C ALA A 33 -9.98 -8.04 9.22
N GLU A 34 -10.34 -9.33 9.18
CA GLU A 34 -10.53 -10.14 10.40
C GLU A 34 -9.22 -10.31 11.17
N VAL A 35 -8.14 -10.70 10.47
CA VAL A 35 -6.83 -10.88 11.11
C VAL A 35 -6.32 -9.59 11.74
N ILE A 36 -6.52 -8.43 11.06
CA ILE A 36 -6.12 -7.12 11.59
C ILE A 36 -6.94 -6.77 12.84
N GLN A 37 -8.25 -6.98 12.80
CA GLN A 37 -9.10 -6.70 13.94
C GLN A 37 -8.73 -7.56 15.17
N ASP A 38 -8.45 -8.83 14.97
CA ASP A 38 -8.02 -9.73 16.03
C ASP A 38 -6.65 -9.31 16.60
N LEU A 39 -5.68 -9.04 15.73
CA LEU A 39 -4.32 -8.66 16.10
C LEU A 39 -4.27 -7.32 16.87
N THR A 40 -5.14 -6.38 16.50
CA THR A 40 -5.15 -5.01 17.05
C THR A 40 -6.25 -4.77 18.08
N HIS A 41 -7.07 -5.80 18.36
CA HIS A 41 -8.22 -5.70 19.27
C HIS A 41 -9.25 -4.63 18.86
N GLY A 42 -9.56 -4.55 17.57
CA GLY A 42 -10.62 -3.69 17.05
C GLY A 42 -10.28 -2.86 15.82
N GLY A 43 -9.12 -3.05 15.23
CA GLY A 43 -8.70 -2.42 13.98
C GLY A 43 -7.54 -1.44 14.14
N VAL A 44 -7.08 -0.91 13.00
CA VAL A 44 -5.98 0.05 12.93
C VAL A 44 -6.49 1.49 12.90
N GLU A 45 -5.67 2.43 13.38
CA GLU A 45 -5.97 3.87 13.31
C GLU A 45 -5.99 4.37 11.88
N VAL A 46 -5.08 3.86 11.03
CA VAL A 46 -4.95 4.25 9.63
C VAL A 46 -4.76 3.00 8.76
N ALA A 47 -5.57 2.87 7.72
CA ALA A 47 -5.40 1.87 6.67
C ALA A 47 -5.16 2.57 5.33
N ILE A 48 -4.12 2.15 4.59
CA ILE A 48 -3.75 2.73 3.30
C ILE A 48 -3.96 1.68 2.21
N GLU A 49 -4.80 1.98 1.22
CA GLU A 49 -4.99 1.18 0.03
C GLU A 49 -4.13 1.73 -1.11
N SER A 50 -3.23 0.90 -1.64
CA SER A 50 -2.27 1.29 -2.69
C SER A 50 -2.29 0.41 -3.94
N VAL A 51 -3.19 -0.57 -3.99
CA VAL A 51 -3.32 -1.51 -5.13
C VAL A 51 -4.15 -0.91 -6.26
N GLY A 52 -5.10 -0.04 -5.94
CA GLY A 52 -6.09 0.47 -6.89
C GLY A 52 -7.23 -0.53 -7.14
N ASN A 53 -7.69 -1.21 -6.10
CA ASN A 53 -8.77 -2.18 -6.20
C ASN A 53 -9.89 -1.83 -5.23
N ALA A 54 -11.10 -1.64 -5.76
CA ALA A 54 -12.26 -1.25 -4.95
C ALA A 54 -12.60 -2.24 -3.83
N ARG A 55 -12.35 -3.54 -4.05
CA ARG A 55 -12.56 -4.57 -3.02
C ARG A 55 -11.50 -4.48 -1.92
N VAL A 56 -10.24 -4.24 -2.29
CA VAL A 56 -9.15 -4.03 -1.32
C VAL A 56 -9.40 -2.75 -0.52
N LEU A 57 -9.95 -1.71 -1.15
CA LEU A 57 -10.35 -0.48 -0.45
C LEU A 57 -11.45 -0.75 0.59
N ALA A 58 -12.41 -1.62 0.29
CA ALA A 58 -13.44 -2.03 1.26
C ALA A 58 -12.80 -2.81 2.43
N GLN A 59 -11.89 -3.73 2.16
CA GLN A 59 -11.14 -4.45 3.20
C GLN A 59 -10.30 -3.51 4.07
N ALA A 60 -9.65 -2.51 3.46
CA ALA A 60 -8.91 -1.49 4.20
C ALA A 60 -9.84 -0.67 5.12
N TYR A 61 -11.03 -0.32 4.64
CA TYR A 61 -12.05 0.35 5.47
C TYR A 61 -12.52 -0.54 6.63
N GLU A 62 -12.79 -1.80 6.37
CA GLU A 62 -13.17 -2.77 7.40
C GLU A 62 -12.09 -2.95 8.46
N SER A 63 -10.81 -2.88 8.05
CA SER A 63 -9.67 -3.02 8.95
C SER A 63 -9.47 -1.85 9.92
N THR A 64 -10.10 -0.69 9.69
CA THR A 64 -9.96 0.46 10.59
C THR A 64 -10.82 0.34 11.83
N MET A 65 -10.29 0.81 12.94
CA MET A 65 -11.04 0.92 14.21
C MET A 65 -12.10 2.04 14.16
N ARG A 66 -12.89 2.18 15.23
CA ARG A 66 -13.75 3.33 15.43
C ARG A 66 -12.93 4.63 15.44
N GLY A 67 -13.40 5.66 14.71
CA GLY A 67 -12.65 6.90 14.50
C GLY A 67 -11.46 6.79 13.53
N GLY A 68 -11.19 5.59 13.00
CA GLY A 68 -10.06 5.35 12.12
C GLY A 68 -10.21 5.98 10.73
N THR A 69 -9.09 6.08 10.01
CA THR A 69 -9.02 6.70 8.69
C THR A 69 -8.55 5.70 7.63
N THR A 70 -9.32 5.57 6.56
CA THR A 70 -8.93 4.84 5.36
C THR A 70 -8.44 5.82 4.30
N VAL A 71 -7.27 5.58 3.73
CA VAL A 71 -6.66 6.42 2.68
C VAL A 71 -6.55 5.62 1.39
N ALA A 72 -7.25 6.06 0.33
CA ALA A 72 -7.15 5.50 -1.00
C ALA A 72 -6.07 6.25 -1.79
N ILE A 73 -4.97 5.57 -2.13
CA ILE A 73 -3.90 6.11 -2.99
C ILE A 73 -3.75 5.37 -4.31
N GLY A 74 -4.24 4.11 -4.37
CA GLY A 74 -4.33 3.36 -5.61
C GLY A 74 -5.41 3.92 -6.54
N LEU A 75 -5.23 3.74 -7.86
CA LEU A 75 -6.18 4.18 -8.87
C LEU A 75 -6.92 2.96 -9.44
N PRO A 76 -8.15 2.69 -9.01
CA PRO A 76 -8.97 1.64 -9.59
C PRO A 76 -9.48 2.04 -10.98
N HIS A 77 -9.96 1.05 -11.75
CA HIS A 77 -10.65 1.34 -13.00
C HIS A 77 -11.89 2.23 -12.75
N PRO A 78 -12.19 3.20 -13.62
CA PRO A 78 -13.29 4.16 -13.41
C PRO A 78 -14.67 3.52 -13.17
N ASP A 79 -14.91 2.35 -13.74
CA ASP A 79 -16.18 1.63 -13.59
C ASP A 79 -16.30 0.84 -12.27
N HIS A 80 -15.20 0.72 -11.52
CA HIS A 80 -15.20 0.02 -10.24
C HIS A 80 -15.79 0.89 -9.14
N GLN A 81 -16.72 0.34 -8.39
CA GLN A 81 -17.38 1.02 -7.29
C GLN A 81 -16.88 0.48 -5.93
N PHE A 82 -16.55 1.39 -5.05
CA PHE A 82 -16.30 1.11 -3.65
C PHE A 82 -17.63 1.09 -2.88
N SER A 83 -17.91 -0.01 -2.21
CA SER A 83 -19.17 -0.20 -1.45
C SER A 83 -18.86 -0.56 0.00
N ILE A 84 -19.48 0.15 0.92
CA ILE A 84 -19.41 -0.06 2.37
C ILE A 84 -20.80 0.08 2.98
N PRO A 85 -21.08 -0.55 4.14
CA PRO A 85 -22.32 -0.30 4.87
C PRO A 85 -22.35 1.16 5.36
N ALA A 86 -23.25 1.98 4.80
CA ALA A 86 -23.30 3.42 5.08
C ALA A 86 -23.43 3.75 6.59
N VAL A 87 -24.15 2.91 7.35
CA VAL A 87 -24.32 3.09 8.79
C VAL A 87 -22.98 3.06 9.54
N THR A 88 -22.00 2.27 9.08
CA THR A 88 -20.72 2.16 9.77
C THR A 88 -19.89 3.44 9.68
N LEU A 89 -20.06 4.21 8.59
CA LEU A 89 -19.38 5.50 8.44
C LEU A 89 -19.77 6.46 9.57
N SER A 90 -21.06 6.57 9.88
CA SER A 90 -21.56 7.44 10.93
C SER A 90 -21.44 6.82 12.32
N ALA A 91 -21.89 5.58 12.50
CA ALA A 91 -21.92 4.92 13.82
C ALA A 91 -20.51 4.63 14.37
N MET A 92 -19.55 4.42 13.50
CA MET A 92 -18.15 4.18 13.86
C MET A 92 -17.27 5.44 13.71
N GLU A 93 -17.85 6.57 13.30
CA GLU A 93 -17.13 7.85 13.11
C GLU A 93 -15.90 7.73 12.20
N LYS A 94 -15.94 6.83 11.20
CA LYS A 94 -14.82 6.56 10.31
C LYS A 94 -14.64 7.65 9.27
N THR A 95 -13.38 7.82 8.81
CA THR A 95 -13.02 8.74 7.74
C THR A 95 -12.52 7.96 6.52
N VAL A 96 -12.96 8.37 5.32
CA VAL A 96 -12.38 7.90 4.04
C VAL A 96 -11.80 9.10 3.31
N LYS A 97 -10.53 9.00 2.90
CA LYS A 97 -9.80 10.06 2.16
C LYS A 97 -9.21 9.51 0.89
N GLY A 98 -9.27 10.30 -0.18
CA GLY A 98 -8.43 10.10 -1.35
C GLY A 98 -7.10 10.84 -1.22
N SER A 99 -6.05 10.30 -1.82
CA SER A 99 -4.76 10.96 -1.95
C SER A 99 -4.15 10.63 -3.31
N TYR A 100 -4.06 11.61 -4.18
CA TYR A 100 -3.42 11.45 -5.48
C TYR A 100 -1.96 11.84 -5.39
N GLN A 101 -1.06 10.94 -5.81
CA GLN A 101 0.39 11.12 -5.70
C GLN A 101 0.86 11.57 -4.29
N GLY A 102 0.25 11.00 -3.25
CA GLY A 102 0.56 11.35 -1.87
C GLY A 102 0.13 12.76 -1.45
N SER A 103 -0.75 13.43 -2.24
CA SER A 103 -1.10 14.86 -2.04
C SER A 103 0.14 15.75 -1.99
N CYS A 104 1.18 15.38 -2.75
CA CYS A 104 2.51 16.00 -2.77
C CYS A 104 2.50 17.31 -3.54
N THR A 105 3.23 18.30 -3.04
CA THR A 105 3.65 19.49 -3.78
C THR A 105 5.10 19.28 -4.23
N PRO A 106 5.37 18.92 -5.51
CA PRO A 106 6.68 18.41 -5.93
C PRO A 106 7.86 19.34 -5.59
N THR A 107 7.72 20.62 -5.80
CA THR A 107 8.78 21.63 -5.55
C THR A 107 9.15 21.75 -4.07
N ARG A 108 8.22 21.46 -3.16
CA ARG A 108 8.43 21.45 -1.70
C ARG A 108 8.91 20.09 -1.21
N ASP A 109 8.25 19.03 -1.67
CA ASP A 109 8.34 17.73 -1.02
C ASP A 109 9.45 16.85 -1.59
N ILE A 110 9.81 16.99 -2.88
CA ILE A 110 10.91 16.22 -3.47
C ILE A 110 12.26 16.50 -2.80
N PRO A 111 12.68 17.77 -2.58
CA PRO A 111 13.91 18.03 -1.83
C PRO A 111 13.92 17.39 -0.44
N ARG A 112 12.78 17.45 0.25
CA ARG A 112 12.62 16.82 1.58
C ARG A 112 12.76 15.30 1.52
N PHE A 113 12.22 14.64 0.49
CA PHE A 113 12.39 13.19 0.32
C PHE A 113 13.84 12.81 0.02
N ILE A 114 14.56 13.65 -0.74
CA ILE A 114 16.00 13.48 -0.99
C ILE A 114 16.79 13.58 0.32
N ASP A 115 16.50 14.56 1.16
CA ASP A 115 17.13 14.70 2.47
C ASP A 115 16.85 13.48 3.37
N MET A 116 15.62 12.97 3.36
CA MET A 116 15.26 11.76 4.08
C MET A 116 15.98 10.51 3.55
N PHE A 117 16.18 10.42 2.24
CA PHE A 117 16.98 9.36 1.64
C PHE A 117 18.44 9.44 2.09
N HIS A 118 19.07 10.60 1.99
CA HIS A 118 20.46 10.79 2.41
C HIS A 118 20.68 10.56 3.90
N SER A 119 19.68 10.84 4.74
CA SER A 119 19.73 10.56 6.18
C SER A 119 19.39 9.11 6.55
N GLY A 120 19.08 8.24 5.56
CA GLY A 120 18.70 6.84 5.79
C GLY A 120 17.27 6.63 6.33
N GLN A 121 16.46 7.69 6.42
CA GLN A 121 15.07 7.60 6.89
C GLN A 121 14.11 7.10 5.81
N LEU A 122 14.49 7.19 4.54
CA LEU A 122 13.68 6.76 3.40
C LEU A 122 14.53 5.90 2.44
N PRO A 123 14.74 4.62 2.73
CA PRO A 123 15.64 3.75 1.97
C PRO A 123 14.98 3.24 0.68
N VAL A 124 14.65 4.13 -0.26
CA VAL A 124 13.94 3.81 -1.52
C VAL A 124 14.78 3.00 -2.50
N ASP A 125 16.10 3.02 -2.36
CA ASP A 125 17.05 2.19 -3.10
C ASP A 125 16.81 0.69 -2.87
N GLN A 126 16.34 0.31 -1.68
CA GLN A 126 15.98 -1.07 -1.36
C GLN A 126 14.74 -1.58 -2.14
N LEU A 127 13.97 -0.67 -2.77
CA LEU A 127 12.86 -1.04 -3.64
C LEU A 127 13.32 -1.38 -5.06
N LEU A 128 14.56 -1.04 -5.44
CA LEU A 128 15.12 -1.40 -6.73
C LEU A 128 15.38 -2.91 -6.77
N THR A 129 14.58 -3.61 -7.58
CA THR A 129 14.69 -5.07 -7.71
C THR A 129 15.57 -5.50 -8.87
N ASP A 130 15.63 -4.67 -9.92
CA ASP A 130 16.32 -5.05 -11.15
C ASP A 130 16.69 -3.84 -12.02
N THR A 131 17.72 -3.99 -12.82
CA THR A 131 18.07 -3.07 -13.92
C THR A 131 17.96 -3.81 -15.24
N ILE A 132 17.33 -3.18 -16.22
CA ILE A 132 17.06 -3.76 -17.54
C ILE A 132 17.56 -2.83 -18.64
N LYS A 133 17.79 -3.38 -19.83
CA LYS A 133 18.04 -2.62 -21.05
C LYS A 133 16.72 -2.21 -21.70
N LEU A 134 16.78 -1.22 -22.61
CA LEU A 134 15.58 -0.75 -23.30
C LEU A 134 14.92 -1.87 -24.12
N GLU A 135 15.70 -2.77 -24.71
CA GLU A 135 15.21 -3.89 -25.51
C GLU A 135 14.37 -4.88 -24.68
N GLU A 136 14.58 -4.92 -23.35
CA GLU A 136 13.94 -5.83 -22.41
C GLU A 136 12.65 -5.22 -21.79
N ILE A 137 12.22 -4.04 -22.25
CA ILE A 137 11.12 -3.27 -21.61
C ILE A 137 9.81 -4.05 -21.57
N ASN A 138 9.49 -4.81 -22.62
CA ASN A 138 8.24 -5.59 -22.65
C ASN A 138 8.27 -6.72 -21.61
N GLU A 139 9.39 -7.42 -21.50
CA GLU A 139 9.60 -8.45 -20.47
C GLU A 139 9.57 -7.82 -19.06
N GLY A 140 10.12 -6.61 -18.94
CA GLY A 140 10.04 -5.82 -17.70
C GLY A 140 8.60 -5.55 -17.28
N PHE A 141 7.73 -5.14 -18.19
CA PHE A 141 6.31 -4.96 -17.91
C PHE A 141 5.61 -6.26 -17.53
N ASP A 142 5.94 -7.37 -18.19
CA ASP A 142 5.38 -8.67 -17.84
C ASP A 142 5.77 -9.10 -16.42
N ARG A 143 7.02 -8.88 -16.02
CA ARG A 143 7.48 -9.14 -14.64
C ARG A 143 6.77 -8.24 -13.61
N LEU A 144 6.58 -6.97 -13.93
CA LEU A 144 5.81 -6.05 -13.07
C LEU A 144 4.35 -6.53 -12.92
N HIS A 145 3.71 -6.91 -14.03
CA HIS A 145 2.34 -7.41 -14.01
C HIS A 145 2.17 -8.68 -13.17
N LYS A 146 3.15 -9.58 -13.23
CA LYS A 146 3.19 -10.80 -12.39
C LYS A 146 3.56 -10.53 -10.93
N GLY A 147 3.96 -9.30 -10.57
CA GLY A 147 4.43 -8.95 -9.24
C GLY A 147 5.84 -9.46 -8.90
N GLU A 148 6.58 -9.96 -9.88
CA GLU A 148 7.93 -10.49 -9.71
C GLU A 148 8.98 -9.38 -9.43
N ALA A 149 8.67 -8.15 -9.82
CA ALA A 149 9.49 -6.97 -9.56
C ALA A 149 8.73 -5.92 -8.76
N ALA A 150 9.43 -5.18 -7.89
CA ALA A 150 8.88 -4.02 -7.21
C ALA A 150 9.17 -2.73 -7.99
N ARG A 151 10.42 -2.53 -8.36
CA ARG A 151 10.90 -1.39 -9.15
C ARG A 151 12.00 -1.84 -10.09
N GLN A 152 11.87 -1.49 -11.36
CA GLN A 152 12.89 -1.73 -12.39
C GLN A 152 13.39 -0.39 -12.94
N VAL A 153 14.67 -0.31 -13.25
CA VAL A 153 15.30 0.86 -13.87
C VAL A 153 15.88 0.47 -15.21
N ILE A 154 15.58 1.25 -16.25
CA ILE A 154 16.17 1.07 -17.58
C ILE A 154 17.50 1.83 -17.61
N LEU A 155 18.56 1.11 -17.99
CA LEU A 155 19.87 1.70 -18.26
C LEU A 155 20.05 1.86 -19.76
N PHE A 156 20.50 3.04 -20.19
CA PHE A 156 20.80 3.39 -21.60
C PHE A 156 22.29 3.29 -21.86
#